data_a301419b66d2151c7e7f72c85c3391d1
#
_entry.id   a301419b66d2151c7e7f72c85c3391d1
#
_cell.length_a   1.000
_cell.length_b   1.000
_cell.length_c   1.000
_cell.angle_alpha   90.00
_cell.angle_beta   90.00
_cell.angle_gamma   90.00
#
_symmetry.space_group_name_H-M   'P 1'
#
loop_
_entity.id
_entity.type
_entity.pdbx_description
1 polymer ?
#
loop_
_entity_poly.entity_id
_entity_poly.type
_entity_poly.pdbx_seq_one_letter_code
_entity_poly.pdbx_strand_id
1 'polypeptide(L)'
;MAKEVTKRSDNYSQWYDNLVVKADLAERSAVRGCMVIKPYGYAIWEKMQSVLDKMFKDTGHVNAYFPLFIPKSFLSREAEHVEGFAKECAVVTHHRLMADPDGNGVVVDPSAKLEEELIVRPTSETIIWNTYKNWVTSWRDLPILCNQWANVVRWEMRTRLFLRTAEFLWQEGHTAHATRQEAEEQTMKMVNVYADFARNYMGVPVVVGHKSPNERFAGALDTMTIEALMQDGKALQAGTSHFLGQNFAKAFDVMFTNKEGKQEYVWATSWGVSTRLMGALIMAHGDDNGLVLPPKLAPIQVVMVPITGKDEAVNNAILDKMEAFKKELEAKGISVKIDNRDTLRPGFKFAEWELKGVPVRLAMGGRDLENGTVELARRDTCEKSSHSQEGVADVIAALLDDIQANIYAKALKFRDESIRKVDTWEEFKEEITKGGFLLCHWDGTPETEEKIKEETKATIRCIPVDSAVCEEEGKCIYTGNPSSRRVLFAISY
;
A
#
# COMPACT_ATOMS: atom_id res chain seq x y z
N MET A 1 11.21 29.02 -9.44
CA MET A 1 10.71 28.88 -8.07
C MET A 1 10.43 27.41 -7.85
N ALA A 2 10.94 26.81 -6.76
CA ALA A 2 10.52 25.47 -6.35
C ALA A 2 8.99 25.50 -6.25
N LYS A 3 8.32 24.45 -6.73
CA LYS A 3 6.86 24.34 -6.68
C LYS A 3 6.48 24.26 -5.19
N GLU A 4 5.99 25.34 -4.59
CA GLU A 4 5.56 25.33 -3.20
C GLU A 4 4.43 24.32 -3.00
N VAL A 5 4.61 23.44 -2.02
CA VAL A 5 3.57 22.51 -1.56
C VAL A 5 2.75 23.25 -0.50
N THR A 6 1.43 23.08 -0.50
CA THR A 6 0.57 23.56 0.59
C THR A 6 1.07 22.98 1.90
N LYS A 7 1.10 23.75 2.99
CA LYS A 7 1.53 23.22 4.29
C LYS A 7 0.49 22.26 4.85
N ARG A 8 0.94 21.21 5.54
CA ARG A 8 0.08 20.21 6.20
C ARG A 8 -0.87 20.86 7.21
N SER A 9 -0.36 21.86 7.97
CA SER A 9 -1.14 22.60 8.95
C SER A 9 -2.29 23.40 8.35
N ASP A 10 -2.13 23.87 7.11
CA ASP A 10 -3.12 24.73 6.47
C ASP A 10 -4.24 23.90 5.84
N ASN A 11 -3.89 22.86 5.13
CA ASN A 11 -4.83 21.91 4.53
C ASN A 11 -4.12 20.59 4.17
N TYR A 12 -4.27 19.60 5.03
CA TYR A 12 -3.63 18.30 4.87
C TYR A 12 -4.07 17.57 3.59
N SER A 13 -5.36 17.67 3.23
CA SER A 13 -5.87 17.07 2.00
C SER A 13 -5.23 17.69 0.76
N GLN A 14 -5.17 19.01 0.70
CA GLN A 14 -4.56 19.75 -0.41
C GLN A 14 -3.03 19.52 -0.46
N TRP A 15 -2.38 19.44 0.70
CA TRP A 15 -0.96 19.07 0.80
C TRP A 15 -0.69 17.73 0.10
N TYR A 16 -1.46 16.70 0.42
CA TYR A 16 -1.32 15.38 -0.17
C TYR A 16 -1.48 15.41 -1.70
N ASP A 17 -2.57 16.00 -2.18
CA ASP A 17 -2.85 16.08 -3.61
C ASP A 17 -1.76 16.87 -4.36
N ASN A 18 -1.30 17.98 -3.78
CA ASN A 18 -0.20 18.77 -4.33
C ASN A 18 1.11 17.97 -4.36
N LEU A 19 1.41 17.25 -3.29
CA LEU A 19 2.66 16.49 -3.19
C LEU A 19 2.71 15.37 -4.23
N VAL A 20 1.62 14.60 -4.39
CA VAL A 20 1.53 13.54 -5.41
C VAL A 20 1.84 14.07 -6.81
N VAL A 21 1.24 15.20 -7.17
CA VAL A 21 1.41 15.79 -8.52
C VAL A 21 2.79 16.45 -8.69
N LYS A 22 3.22 17.25 -7.71
CA LYS A 22 4.45 18.05 -7.82
C LYS A 22 5.73 17.21 -7.72
N ALA A 23 5.68 16.10 -6.97
CA ALA A 23 6.78 15.14 -6.90
C ALA A 23 6.84 14.15 -8.09
N ASP A 24 6.03 14.38 -9.13
CA ASP A 24 5.95 13.54 -10.32
C ASP A 24 5.56 12.07 -10.04
N LEU A 25 4.66 11.83 -9.09
CA LEU A 25 4.22 10.47 -8.75
C LEU A 25 3.04 9.99 -9.59
N ALA A 26 2.00 10.80 -9.69
CA ALA A 26 0.81 10.48 -10.46
C ALA A 26 0.04 11.75 -10.84
N GLU A 27 -0.85 11.60 -11.81
CA GLU A 27 -1.80 12.63 -12.23
C GLU A 27 -3.15 12.01 -12.63
N ARG A 28 -4.18 12.83 -12.72
CA ARG A 28 -5.49 12.37 -13.19
C ARG A 28 -5.44 12.09 -14.68
N SER A 29 -6.02 10.96 -15.09
CA SER A 29 -6.13 10.61 -16.51
C SER A 29 -7.33 11.28 -17.17
N ALA A 30 -7.45 11.11 -18.49
CA ALA A 30 -8.66 11.49 -19.24
C ALA A 30 -9.89 10.66 -18.85
N VAL A 31 -9.69 9.47 -18.27
CA VAL A 31 -10.76 8.62 -17.75
C VAL A 31 -11.03 9.00 -16.31
N ARG A 32 -12.25 9.47 -16.04
CA ARG A 32 -12.65 9.93 -14.71
C ARG A 32 -12.44 8.82 -13.67
N GLY A 33 -11.74 9.16 -12.60
CA GLY A 33 -11.46 8.25 -11.49
C GLY A 33 -10.24 7.37 -11.67
N CYS A 34 -9.65 7.32 -12.87
CA CYS A 34 -8.41 6.61 -13.14
C CYS A 34 -7.21 7.57 -13.08
N MET A 35 -6.06 7.06 -12.67
CA MET A 35 -4.81 7.82 -12.59
C MET A 35 -3.78 7.34 -13.61
N VAL A 36 -2.92 8.26 -14.02
CA VAL A 36 -1.64 7.92 -14.65
C VAL A 36 -0.58 7.91 -13.56
N ILE A 37 0.04 6.77 -13.32
CA ILE A 37 1.22 6.68 -12.44
C ILE A 37 2.43 7.06 -13.28
N LYS A 38 3.08 8.16 -12.93
CA LYS A 38 4.24 8.69 -13.67
C LYS A 38 5.49 7.84 -13.41
N PRO A 39 6.53 7.93 -14.26
CA PRO A 39 7.72 7.07 -14.15
C PRO A 39 8.36 7.04 -12.77
N TYR A 40 8.47 8.18 -12.08
CA TYR A 40 9.05 8.22 -10.74
C TYR A 40 8.17 7.54 -9.69
N GLY A 41 6.86 7.77 -9.74
CA GLY A 41 5.90 7.07 -8.88
C GLY A 41 5.86 5.58 -9.16
N TYR A 42 5.92 5.18 -10.44
CA TYR A 42 5.93 3.77 -10.83
C TYR A 42 7.20 3.07 -10.35
N ALA A 43 8.36 3.73 -10.41
CA ALA A 43 9.62 3.18 -9.91
C ALA A 43 9.59 2.88 -8.40
N ILE A 44 8.86 3.68 -7.59
CA ILE A 44 8.62 3.37 -6.17
C ILE A 44 7.73 2.12 -6.05
N TRP A 45 6.67 2.04 -6.84
CA TRP A 45 5.79 0.86 -6.87
C TRP A 45 6.54 -0.41 -7.27
N GLU A 46 7.42 -0.35 -8.28
CA GLU A 46 8.28 -1.48 -8.69
C GLU A 46 9.17 -1.97 -7.56
N LYS A 47 9.71 -1.04 -6.74
CA LYS A 47 10.47 -1.42 -5.53
C LYS A 47 9.59 -2.14 -4.52
N MET A 48 8.39 -1.64 -4.24
CA MET A 48 7.43 -2.32 -3.36
C MET A 48 7.06 -3.70 -3.89
N GLN A 49 6.75 -3.78 -5.18
CA GLN A 49 6.42 -5.03 -5.87
C GLN A 49 7.56 -6.04 -5.79
N SER A 50 8.77 -5.63 -6.10
CA SER A 50 9.95 -6.51 -6.08
C SER A 50 10.21 -7.11 -4.70
N VAL A 51 10.10 -6.30 -3.64
CA VAL A 51 10.29 -6.75 -2.26
C VAL A 51 9.18 -7.71 -1.84
N LEU A 52 7.92 -7.34 -2.05
CA LEU A 52 6.77 -8.18 -1.70
C LEU A 52 6.77 -9.49 -2.48
N ASP A 53 7.06 -9.44 -3.78
CA ASP A 53 7.13 -10.65 -4.62
C ASP A 53 8.18 -11.63 -4.11
N LYS A 54 9.34 -11.10 -3.69
CA LYS A 54 10.36 -11.94 -3.04
C LYS A 54 9.86 -12.53 -1.73
N MET A 55 9.22 -11.74 -0.87
CA MET A 55 8.69 -12.22 0.41
C MET A 55 7.63 -13.31 0.19
N PHE A 56 6.78 -13.20 -0.83
CA PHE A 56 5.81 -14.25 -1.17
C PHE A 56 6.49 -15.53 -1.65
N LYS A 57 7.49 -15.41 -2.52
CA LYS A 57 8.28 -16.56 -3.00
C LYS A 57 9.04 -17.24 -1.87
N ASP A 58 9.56 -16.49 -0.92
CA ASP A 58 10.24 -17.02 0.27
C ASP A 58 9.28 -17.84 1.17
N THR A 59 7.97 -17.62 1.07
CA THR A 59 6.93 -18.41 1.73
C THR A 59 6.33 -19.52 0.86
N GLY A 60 6.91 -19.79 -0.30
CA GLY A 60 6.54 -20.88 -1.20
C GLY A 60 5.46 -20.54 -2.24
N HIS A 61 5.04 -19.27 -2.33
CA HIS A 61 4.04 -18.85 -3.32
C HIS A 61 4.66 -18.68 -4.70
N VAL A 62 3.83 -18.90 -5.71
CA VAL A 62 4.16 -18.72 -7.12
C VAL A 62 3.18 -17.76 -7.79
N ASN A 63 3.67 -17.03 -8.79
CA ASN A 63 2.82 -16.11 -9.55
C ASN A 63 2.06 -16.84 -10.64
N ALA A 64 0.80 -16.49 -10.81
CA ALA A 64 -0.06 -16.89 -11.92
C ALA A 64 -0.74 -15.65 -12.51
N TYR A 65 -1.43 -15.82 -13.63
CA TYR A 65 -2.24 -14.77 -14.24
C TYR A 65 -3.61 -15.32 -14.61
N PHE A 66 -4.66 -14.63 -14.20
CA PHE A 66 -6.05 -14.98 -14.47
C PHE A 66 -6.70 -13.87 -15.33
N PRO A 67 -7.71 -14.21 -16.16
CA PRO A 67 -8.32 -13.27 -17.09
C PRO A 67 -8.88 -12.00 -16.42
N LEU A 68 -8.78 -10.89 -17.14
CA LEU A 68 -9.38 -9.61 -16.77
C LEU A 68 -10.90 -9.67 -16.72
N PHE A 69 -11.52 -10.40 -17.66
CA PHE A 69 -12.96 -10.49 -17.80
C PHE A 69 -13.52 -11.69 -17.05
N ILE A 70 -14.62 -11.46 -16.35
CA ILE A 70 -15.36 -12.48 -15.59
C ILE A 70 -16.76 -12.59 -16.20
N PRO A 71 -17.25 -13.78 -16.57
CA PRO A 71 -18.64 -13.97 -16.97
C PRO A 71 -19.60 -13.50 -15.86
N LYS A 72 -20.64 -12.74 -16.21
CA LYS A 72 -21.60 -12.21 -15.23
C LYS A 72 -22.24 -13.33 -14.39
N SER A 73 -22.47 -14.50 -14.99
CA SER A 73 -23.01 -15.67 -14.30
C SER A 73 -22.16 -16.16 -13.13
N PHE A 74 -20.83 -15.90 -13.14
CA PHE A 74 -19.96 -16.32 -12.05
C PHE A 74 -20.19 -15.51 -10.77
N LEU A 75 -20.46 -14.22 -10.90
CA LEU A 75 -20.80 -13.38 -9.74
C LEU A 75 -22.09 -13.83 -9.05
N SER A 76 -23.01 -14.42 -9.77
CA SER A 76 -24.30 -14.89 -9.23
C SER A 76 -24.20 -16.17 -8.43
N ARG A 77 -23.05 -16.86 -8.40
CA ARG A 77 -22.88 -18.15 -7.71
C ARG A 77 -22.61 -18.01 -6.22
N GLU A 78 -22.09 -16.86 -5.79
CA GLU A 78 -21.77 -16.57 -4.40
C GLU A 78 -22.50 -15.27 -3.98
N ALA A 79 -23.59 -15.39 -3.21
CA ALA A 79 -24.54 -14.31 -2.95
C ALA A 79 -23.93 -13.15 -2.14
N GLU A 80 -23.11 -13.44 -1.12
CA GLU A 80 -22.46 -12.41 -0.30
C GLU A 80 -21.46 -11.62 -1.10
N HIS A 81 -20.76 -12.26 -2.03
CA HIS A 81 -19.81 -11.61 -2.94
C HIS A 81 -20.53 -10.64 -3.89
N VAL A 82 -21.72 -11.02 -4.37
CA VAL A 82 -22.58 -10.15 -5.20
C VAL A 82 -22.95 -8.88 -4.44
N GLU A 83 -23.39 -8.99 -3.20
CA GLU A 83 -23.77 -7.82 -2.40
C GLU A 83 -22.61 -6.84 -2.19
N GLY A 84 -21.38 -7.35 -2.07
CA GLY A 84 -20.17 -6.54 -1.88
C GLY A 84 -19.71 -5.80 -3.14
N PHE A 85 -19.80 -6.42 -4.32
CA PHE A 85 -19.14 -5.91 -5.53
C PHE A 85 -20.07 -5.57 -6.68
N ALA A 86 -21.32 -6.02 -6.71
CA ALA A 86 -22.23 -5.80 -7.84
C ALA A 86 -22.56 -4.32 -8.08
N LYS A 87 -22.44 -3.46 -7.08
CA LYS A 87 -22.80 -2.03 -7.16
C LYS A 87 -21.73 -1.17 -7.83
N GLU A 88 -20.50 -1.66 -7.96
CA GLU A 88 -19.33 -0.87 -8.35
C GLU A 88 -18.47 -1.58 -9.41
N CYS A 89 -19.08 -2.24 -10.39
CA CYS A 89 -18.37 -2.93 -11.45
C CYS A 89 -18.55 -2.26 -12.82
N ALA A 90 -17.55 -2.43 -13.69
CA ALA A 90 -17.64 -2.09 -15.11
C ALA A 90 -18.12 -3.31 -15.90
N VAL A 91 -19.14 -3.13 -16.73
CA VAL A 91 -19.78 -4.20 -17.52
C VAL A 91 -19.46 -4.01 -19.00
N VAL A 92 -18.94 -5.04 -19.65
CA VAL A 92 -18.68 -5.09 -21.09
C VAL A 92 -19.85 -5.81 -21.76
N THR A 93 -20.51 -5.11 -22.67
CA THR A 93 -21.75 -5.56 -23.33
C THR A 93 -21.56 -5.87 -24.81
N HIS A 94 -20.55 -5.29 -25.47
CA HIS A 94 -20.27 -5.40 -26.89
C HIS A 94 -18.76 -5.56 -27.12
N HIS A 95 -18.41 -6.16 -28.28
CA HIS A 95 -17.01 -6.45 -28.61
C HIS A 95 -16.50 -5.71 -29.88
N ARG A 96 -17.29 -4.80 -30.46
CA ARG A 96 -16.92 -4.09 -31.68
C ARG A 96 -17.50 -2.69 -31.75
N LEU A 97 -16.74 -1.80 -32.38
CA LEU A 97 -17.21 -0.48 -32.83
C LEU A 97 -17.43 -0.48 -34.37
N MET A 98 -18.27 0.40 -34.82
CA MET A 98 -18.48 0.68 -36.25
C MET A 98 -18.39 2.19 -36.50
N ALA A 99 -18.21 2.57 -37.75
CA ALA A 99 -18.30 3.99 -38.12
C ALA A 99 -19.71 4.51 -37.81
N ASP A 100 -19.78 5.71 -37.26
CA ASP A 100 -21.05 6.38 -37.02
C ASP A 100 -21.75 6.65 -38.34
N PRO A 101 -22.99 6.17 -38.58
CA PRO A 101 -23.77 6.46 -39.79
C PRO A 101 -23.92 7.96 -40.06
N ASP A 102 -23.93 8.79 -39.02
CA ASP A 102 -24.03 10.25 -39.12
C ASP A 102 -22.68 10.96 -39.33
N GLY A 103 -21.59 10.20 -39.50
CA GLY A 103 -20.26 10.70 -39.84
C GLY A 103 -19.45 11.32 -38.68
N ASN A 104 -19.89 11.17 -37.44
CA ASN A 104 -19.29 11.78 -36.24
C ASN A 104 -18.30 10.87 -35.47
N GLY A 105 -17.61 9.96 -36.14
CA GLY A 105 -16.59 9.10 -35.52
C GLY A 105 -16.98 7.63 -35.42
N VAL A 106 -16.96 7.02 -34.22
CA VAL A 106 -17.30 5.61 -34.02
C VAL A 106 -18.39 5.46 -32.96
N VAL A 107 -19.27 4.47 -33.18
CA VAL A 107 -20.33 4.07 -32.25
C VAL A 107 -20.23 2.58 -31.94
N VAL A 108 -20.85 2.14 -30.87
CA VAL A 108 -20.97 0.71 -30.55
C VAL A 108 -21.78 0.02 -31.67
N ASP A 109 -21.26 -1.07 -32.22
CA ASP A 109 -21.98 -1.88 -33.21
C ASP A 109 -23.07 -2.71 -32.49
N PRO A 110 -24.37 -2.44 -32.74
CA PRO A 110 -25.44 -3.16 -32.06
C PRO A 110 -25.47 -4.67 -32.38
N SER A 111 -24.92 -5.07 -33.54
CA SER A 111 -24.84 -6.48 -33.94
C SER A 111 -23.76 -7.27 -33.22
N ALA A 112 -22.84 -6.57 -32.54
CA ALA A 112 -21.71 -7.14 -31.80
C ALA A 112 -21.97 -7.28 -30.29
N LYS A 113 -23.24 -7.33 -29.87
CA LYS A 113 -23.63 -7.58 -28.51
C LYS A 113 -23.16 -8.98 -28.06
N LEU A 114 -22.57 -9.06 -26.87
CA LEU A 114 -22.16 -10.33 -26.27
C LEU A 114 -23.39 -11.17 -25.92
N GLU A 115 -23.30 -12.48 -26.07
CA GLU A 115 -24.34 -13.43 -25.63
C GLU A 115 -24.47 -13.39 -24.10
N GLU A 116 -23.34 -13.32 -23.39
CA GLU A 116 -23.25 -13.07 -21.97
C GLU A 116 -22.37 -11.85 -21.70
N GLU A 117 -22.84 -10.93 -20.86
CA GLU A 117 -22.10 -9.76 -20.43
C GLU A 117 -20.89 -10.16 -19.59
N LEU A 118 -19.79 -9.45 -19.75
CA LEU A 118 -18.57 -9.66 -19.00
C LEU A 118 -18.35 -8.53 -17.99
N ILE A 119 -17.81 -8.88 -16.84
CA ILE A 119 -17.42 -7.93 -15.80
C ILE A 119 -15.93 -7.72 -15.89
N VAL A 120 -15.47 -6.47 -15.89
CA VAL A 120 -14.07 -6.15 -15.64
C VAL A 120 -13.81 -6.43 -14.16
N ARG A 121 -12.89 -7.33 -13.86
CA ARG A 121 -12.68 -7.85 -12.48
C ARG A 121 -12.58 -6.75 -11.43
N PRO A 122 -13.48 -6.73 -10.43
CA PRO A 122 -13.32 -5.91 -9.22
C PRO A 122 -12.45 -6.61 -8.17
N THR A 123 -12.36 -7.92 -8.27
CA THR A 123 -11.54 -8.89 -7.54
C THR A 123 -11.64 -10.22 -8.28
N SER A 124 -10.79 -11.18 -8.03
CA SER A 124 -10.64 -12.36 -8.91
C SER A 124 -11.09 -13.69 -8.30
N GLU A 125 -11.70 -13.71 -7.11
CA GLU A 125 -12.10 -14.97 -6.45
C GLU A 125 -12.90 -15.87 -7.37
N THR A 126 -13.94 -15.36 -8.02
CA THR A 126 -14.86 -16.17 -8.81
C THR A 126 -14.19 -16.82 -10.02
N ILE A 127 -13.36 -16.09 -10.78
CA ILE A 127 -12.63 -16.67 -11.93
C ILE A 127 -11.53 -17.63 -11.47
N ILE A 128 -10.86 -17.34 -10.37
CA ILE A 128 -9.81 -18.19 -9.80
C ILE A 128 -10.40 -19.50 -9.28
N TRP A 129 -11.47 -19.45 -8.51
CA TRP A 129 -12.11 -20.65 -7.96
C TRP A 129 -12.73 -21.54 -9.04
N ASN A 130 -13.29 -20.95 -10.10
CA ASN A 130 -13.69 -21.71 -11.26
C ASN A 130 -12.50 -22.41 -11.95
N THR A 131 -11.31 -21.83 -11.93
CA THR A 131 -10.10 -22.43 -12.48
C THR A 131 -9.56 -23.53 -11.54
N TYR A 132 -9.54 -23.30 -10.23
CA TYR A 132 -9.05 -24.27 -9.24
C TYR A 132 -9.84 -25.58 -9.24
N LYS A 133 -11.12 -25.56 -9.65
CA LYS A 133 -11.90 -26.77 -9.87
C LYS A 133 -11.17 -27.77 -10.79
N ASN A 134 -10.42 -27.29 -11.76
CA ASN A 134 -9.69 -28.12 -12.71
C ASN A 134 -8.28 -28.50 -12.22
N TRP A 135 -7.73 -27.75 -11.25
CA TRP A 135 -6.37 -27.96 -10.75
C TRP A 135 -6.31 -28.88 -9.52
N VAL A 136 -7.43 -29.03 -8.82
CA VAL A 136 -7.51 -29.82 -7.60
C VAL A 136 -8.37 -31.04 -7.84
N THR A 137 -7.80 -32.24 -7.64
CA THR A 137 -8.50 -33.52 -7.71
C THR A 137 -8.15 -34.42 -6.52
N SER A 138 -6.95 -34.23 -5.96
CA SER A 138 -6.39 -35.08 -4.91
C SER A 138 -5.71 -34.22 -3.84
N TRP A 139 -5.59 -34.75 -2.64
CA TRP A 139 -4.81 -34.12 -1.55
C TRP A 139 -3.34 -33.82 -1.94
N ARG A 140 -2.81 -34.49 -2.98
CA ARG A 140 -1.46 -34.27 -3.49
C ARG A 140 -1.32 -32.96 -4.26
N ASP A 141 -2.43 -32.38 -4.71
CA ASP A 141 -2.47 -31.10 -5.44
C ASP A 141 -2.49 -29.92 -4.46
N LEU A 142 -2.61 -30.18 -3.16
CA LEU A 142 -2.69 -29.17 -2.11
C LEU A 142 -1.40 -29.08 -1.29
N PRO A 143 -1.03 -27.89 -0.78
CA PRO A 143 -1.74 -26.62 -0.98
C PRO A 143 -1.48 -26.00 -2.35
N ILE A 144 -2.46 -25.25 -2.89
CA ILE A 144 -2.21 -24.27 -3.96
C ILE A 144 -1.83 -22.96 -3.30
N LEU A 145 -0.68 -22.43 -3.67
CA LEU A 145 -0.15 -21.15 -3.14
C LEU A 145 0.12 -20.19 -4.30
N CYS A 146 -0.93 -19.54 -4.80
CA CYS A 146 -0.83 -18.61 -5.93
C CYS A 146 -0.95 -17.15 -5.52
N ASN A 147 -0.19 -16.32 -6.22
CA ASN A 147 -0.28 -14.87 -6.21
C ASN A 147 -0.47 -14.35 -7.63
N GLN A 148 -1.16 -13.23 -7.79
CA GLN A 148 -1.32 -12.51 -9.05
C GLN A 148 -1.01 -11.03 -8.85
N TRP A 149 -0.13 -10.48 -9.69
CA TRP A 149 0.03 -9.04 -9.86
C TRP A 149 -0.86 -8.58 -11.01
N ALA A 150 -1.77 -7.66 -10.74
CA ALA A 150 -2.82 -7.29 -11.70
C ALA A 150 -3.37 -5.88 -11.42
N ASN A 151 -4.26 -5.44 -12.31
CA ASN A 151 -5.17 -4.34 -12.07
C ASN A 151 -6.57 -4.86 -11.74
N VAL A 152 -7.37 -4.04 -11.09
CA VAL A 152 -8.81 -4.23 -10.88
C VAL A 152 -9.55 -2.93 -11.10
N VAL A 153 -10.85 -3.03 -11.39
CA VAL A 153 -11.74 -1.88 -11.58
C VAL A 153 -12.89 -1.96 -10.60
N ARG A 154 -12.99 -0.93 -9.74
CA ARG A 154 -14.12 -0.69 -8.83
C ARG A 154 -14.64 0.70 -9.11
N TRP A 155 -15.88 0.82 -9.57
CA TRP A 155 -16.43 2.09 -10.09
C TRP A 155 -16.63 3.10 -8.97
N GLU A 156 -15.55 3.73 -8.54
CA GLU A 156 -15.50 4.65 -7.41
C GLU A 156 -15.90 6.06 -7.82
N MET A 157 -16.79 6.67 -7.05
CA MET A 157 -17.29 8.02 -7.30
C MET A 157 -16.49 9.13 -6.64
N ARG A 158 -15.82 8.83 -5.50
CA ARG A 158 -15.03 9.78 -4.72
C ARG A 158 -13.56 9.40 -4.78
N THR A 159 -12.90 9.80 -5.87
CA THR A 159 -11.53 9.36 -6.15
C THR A 159 -10.48 10.27 -5.54
N ARG A 160 -9.37 9.65 -5.11
CA ARG A 160 -8.16 10.28 -4.64
C ARG A 160 -6.94 9.46 -5.06
N LEU A 161 -5.95 10.12 -5.68
CA LEU A 161 -4.77 9.45 -6.24
C LEU A 161 -4.11 8.50 -5.22
N PHE A 162 -3.80 7.28 -5.63
CA PHE A 162 -3.30 6.13 -4.86
C PHE A 162 -4.24 5.58 -3.77
N LEU A 163 -5.00 6.42 -3.08
CA LEU A 163 -5.82 5.99 -1.95
C LEU A 163 -7.14 5.36 -2.37
N ARG A 164 -7.78 5.94 -3.38
CA ARG A 164 -9.10 5.53 -3.85
C ARG A 164 -9.29 5.94 -5.29
N THR A 165 -9.10 5.00 -6.22
CA THR A 165 -9.25 5.22 -7.68
C THR A 165 -10.12 4.14 -8.27
N ALA A 166 -10.75 4.45 -9.42
CA ALA A 166 -11.64 3.50 -10.11
C ALA A 166 -10.86 2.29 -10.65
N GLU A 167 -9.65 2.53 -11.13
CA GLU A 167 -8.68 1.48 -11.49
C GLU A 167 -7.45 1.62 -10.61
N PHE A 168 -6.90 0.50 -10.14
CA PHE A 168 -5.64 0.49 -9.39
C PHE A 168 -4.87 -0.81 -9.62
N LEU A 169 -3.57 -0.74 -9.39
CA LEU A 169 -2.68 -1.89 -9.38
C LEU A 169 -2.66 -2.49 -7.98
N TRP A 170 -2.59 -3.80 -7.94
CA TRP A 170 -2.53 -4.54 -6.71
C TRP A 170 -1.84 -5.89 -6.85
N GLN A 171 -1.73 -6.57 -5.77
CA GLN A 171 -1.44 -7.98 -5.68
C GLN A 171 -2.61 -8.65 -4.97
N GLU A 172 -2.98 -9.81 -5.41
CA GLU A 172 -3.96 -10.68 -4.76
C GLU A 172 -3.41 -12.11 -4.70
N GLY A 173 -3.37 -12.66 -3.50
CA GLY A 173 -3.03 -14.05 -3.28
C GLY A 173 -4.29 -14.87 -3.06
N HIS A 174 -4.30 -16.08 -3.60
CA HIS A 174 -5.41 -17.00 -3.46
C HIS A 174 -4.86 -18.39 -3.21
N THR A 175 -5.19 -18.99 -2.08
CA THR A 175 -4.65 -20.29 -1.68
C THR A 175 -5.75 -21.28 -1.36
N ALA A 176 -5.47 -22.57 -1.64
CA ALA A 176 -6.36 -23.68 -1.32
C ALA A 176 -5.62 -24.70 -0.46
N HIS A 177 -6.28 -25.19 0.59
CA HIS A 177 -5.71 -26.06 1.60
C HIS A 177 -6.59 -27.26 1.87
N ALA A 178 -5.98 -28.37 2.36
CA ALA A 178 -6.71 -29.58 2.73
C ALA A 178 -7.46 -29.42 4.06
N THR A 179 -6.95 -28.62 4.99
CA THR A 179 -7.52 -28.48 6.32
C THR A 179 -7.82 -27.02 6.68
N ARG A 180 -8.77 -26.85 7.59
CA ARG A 180 -9.11 -25.56 8.18
C ARG A 180 -7.89 -24.92 8.84
N GLN A 181 -7.16 -25.69 9.62
CA GLN A 181 -6.00 -25.23 10.35
C GLN A 181 -4.93 -24.66 9.40
N GLU A 182 -4.61 -25.37 8.31
CA GLU A 182 -3.65 -24.88 7.31
C GLU A 182 -4.06 -23.52 6.71
N ALA A 183 -5.35 -23.33 6.42
CA ALA A 183 -5.87 -22.08 5.88
C ALA A 183 -5.85 -20.95 6.91
N GLU A 184 -6.18 -21.20 8.18
CA GLU A 184 -6.08 -20.22 9.26
C GLU A 184 -4.62 -19.81 9.51
N GLU A 185 -3.68 -20.75 9.54
CA GLU A 185 -2.25 -20.49 9.65
C GLU A 185 -1.73 -19.67 8.45
N GLN A 186 -2.20 -19.96 7.25
CA GLN A 186 -1.88 -19.23 6.05
C GLN A 186 -2.39 -17.78 6.10
N THR A 187 -3.61 -17.56 6.60
CA THR A 187 -4.20 -16.24 6.78
C THR A 187 -3.35 -15.40 7.72
N MET A 188 -2.92 -15.94 8.84
CA MET A 188 -2.04 -15.29 9.81
C MET A 188 -0.64 -15.04 9.23
N LYS A 189 -0.09 -16.01 8.51
CA LYS A 189 1.23 -15.86 7.85
C LYS A 189 1.26 -14.67 6.91
N MET A 190 0.25 -14.50 6.07
CA MET A 190 0.26 -13.45 5.06
C MET A 190 0.02 -12.06 5.63
N VAL A 191 -0.82 -11.91 6.65
CA VAL A 191 -0.95 -10.61 7.33
C VAL A 191 0.36 -10.21 8.02
N ASN A 192 1.12 -11.17 8.57
CA ASN A 192 2.43 -10.91 9.16
C ASN A 192 3.48 -10.53 8.10
N VAL A 193 3.45 -11.14 6.91
CA VAL A 193 4.29 -10.72 5.77
C VAL A 193 4.04 -9.25 5.44
N TYR A 194 2.78 -8.82 5.39
CA TYR A 194 2.44 -7.42 5.16
C TYR A 194 2.90 -6.50 6.31
N ALA A 195 2.73 -6.94 7.55
CA ALA A 195 3.20 -6.16 8.71
C ALA A 195 4.73 -6.01 8.70
N ASP A 196 5.47 -7.05 8.34
CA ASP A 196 6.92 -7.02 8.22
C ASP A 196 7.37 -6.12 7.06
N PHE A 197 6.68 -6.16 5.93
CA PHE A 197 6.93 -5.24 4.82
C PHE A 197 6.70 -3.79 5.23
N ALA A 198 5.56 -3.49 5.85
CA ALA A 198 5.25 -2.14 6.31
C ALA A 198 6.31 -1.62 7.29
N ARG A 199 6.71 -2.43 8.26
CA ARG A 199 7.71 -2.08 9.28
C ARG A 199 9.11 -1.92 8.70
N ASN A 200 9.61 -2.92 7.99
CA ASN A 200 11.03 -3.05 7.64
C ASN A 200 11.41 -2.34 6.33
N TYR A 201 10.45 -2.10 5.45
CA TYR A 201 10.68 -1.45 4.16
C TYR A 201 9.99 -0.11 4.04
N MET A 202 8.71 -0.01 4.38
CA MET A 202 8.00 1.27 4.35
C MET A 202 8.35 2.17 5.55
N GLY A 203 8.88 1.62 6.64
CA GLY A 203 9.08 2.36 7.88
C GLY A 203 7.76 2.79 8.54
N VAL A 204 6.67 2.05 8.29
CA VAL A 204 5.33 2.36 8.81
C VAL A 204 4.95 1.35 9.89
N PRO A 205 4.78 1.78 11.13
CA PRO A 205 4.27 0.92 12.19
C PRO A 205 2.78 0.64 12.00
N VAL A 206 2.40 -0.61 12.11
CA VAL A 206 1.00 -1.04 11.95
C VAL A 206 0.51 -1.82 13.16
N VAL A 207 -0.80 -1.82 13.37
CA VAL A 207 -1.49 -2.69 14.31
C VAL A 207 -2.10 -3.84 13.53
N VAL A 208 -1.78 -5.07 13.93
CA VAL A 208 -2.35 -6.30 13.36
C VAL A 208 -3.57 -6.71 14.18
N GLY A 209 -4.66 -7.03 13.53
CA GLY A 209 -5.88 -7.44 14.22
C GLY A 209 -6.92 -8.08 13.31
N HIS A 210 -7.98 -8.59 13.93
CA HIS A 210 -9.16 -9.10 13.25
C HIS A 210 -10.15 -7.98 12.97
N LYS A 211 -10.83 -8.02 11.85
CA LYS A 211 -11.98 -7.15 11.57
C LYS A 211 -13.21 -7.58 12.38
N SER A 212 -14.02 -6.61 12.80
CA SER A 212 -15.35 -6.89 13.31
C SER A 212 -16.21 -7.58 12.24
N PRO A 213 -17.27 -8.30 12.61
CA PRO A 213 -18.16 -8.94 11.63
C PRO A 213 -18.69 -7.99 10.54
N ASN A 214 -18.99 -6.73 10.88
CA ASN A 214 -19.48 -5.73 9.93
C ASN A 214 -18.44 -5.21 8.95
N GLU A 215 -17.16 -5.31 9.30
CA GLU A 215 -16.04 -4.79 8.50
C GLU A 215 -15.25 -5.89 7.77
N ARG A 216 -15.73 -7.14 7.81
CA ARG A 216 -15.11 -8.28 7.11
C ARG A 216 -15.29 -8.17 5.61
N PHE A 217 -14.38 -8.80 4.89
CA PHE A 217 -14.52 -9.00 3.45
C PHE A 217 -15.74 -9.87 3.13
N ALA A 218 -16.50 -9.50 2.12
CA ALA A 218 -17.70 -10.23 1.70
C ALA A 218 -17.36 -11.67 1.29
N GLY A 219 -17.97 -12.65 1.95
CA GLY A 219 -17.71 -14.08 1.77
C GLY A 219 -16.60 -14.65 2.67
N ALA A 220 -15.95 -13.85 3.53
CA ALA A 220 -14.96 -14.33 4.48
C ALA A 220 -15.57 -14.70 5.85
N LEU A 221 -15.11 -15.79 6.43
CA LEU A 221 -15.43 -16.16 7.81
C LEU A 221 -14.64 -15.32 8.81
N ASP A 222 -13.43 -14.92 8.45
CA ASP A 222 -12.60 -14.00 9.20
C ASP A 222 -11.72 -13.16 8.28
N THR A 223 -11.43 -11.94 8.72
CA THR A 223 -10.54 -11.02 8.00
C THR A 223 -9.54 -10.43 8.97
N MET A 224 -8.27 -10.63 8.68
CA MET A 224 -7.17 -9.96 9.35
C MET A 224 -6.74 -8.72 8.59
N THR A 225 -6.25 -7.73 9.30
CA THR A 225 -5.83 -6.43 8.74
C THR A 225 -4.54 -5.94 9.36
N ILE A 226 -3.84 -5.08 8.63
CA ILE A 226 -2.83 -4.18 9.16
C ILE A 226 -3.36 -2.75 9.07
N GLU A 227 -3.43 -2.07 10.22
CA GLU A 227 -3.94 -0.70 10.34
C GLU A 227 -2.80 0.25 10.65
N ALA A 228 -2.62 1.26 9.80
CA ALA A 228 -1.65 2.33 9.97
C ALA A 228 -2.32 3.63 10.43
N LEU A 229 -1.56 4.48 11.10
CA LEU A 229 -2.01 5.82 11.49
C LEU A 229 -1.27 6.88 10.66
N MET A 230 -2.03 7.73 9.99
CA MET A 230 -1.49 8.83 9.18
C MET A 230 -1.28 10.08 10.02
N GLN A 231 -0.45 11.01 9.56
CA GLN A 231 -0.03 12.21 10.32
C GLN A 231 -1.20 13.14 10.70
N ASP A 232 -2.33 13.06 10.02
CA ASP A 232 -3.56 13.80 10.39
C ASP A 232 -4.42 13.06 11.43
N GLY A 233 -3.90 11.98 12.00
CA GLY A 233 -4.59 11.19 13.02
C GLY A 233 -5.68 10.26 12.48
N LYS A 234 -5.80 10.06 11.18
CA LYS A 234 -6.74 9.10 10.60
C LYS A 234 -6.09 7.76 10.36
N ALA A 235 -6.89 6.71 10.52
CA ALA A 235 -6.48 5.34 10.22
C ALA A 235 -6.50 5.05 8.71
N LEU A 236 -5.59 4.20 8.28
CA LEU A 236 -5.56 3.64 6.93
C LEU A 236 -5.40 2.13 7.00
N GLN A 237 -6.34 1.39 6.42
CA GLN A 237 -6.19 -0.04 6.18
C GLN A 237 -5.13 -0.23 5.09
N ALA A 238 -3.99 -0.80 5.46
CA ALA A 238 -2.84 -0.94 4.58
C ALA A 238 -2.76 -2.30 3.89
N GLY A 239 -3.43 -3.33 4.41
CA GLY A 239 -3.50 -4.65 3.80
C GLY A 239 -4.43 -5.57 4.57
N THR A 240 -4.94 -6.61 3.90
CA THR A 240 -5.85 -7.59 4.49
C THR A 240 -5.50 -9.00 4.09
N SER A 241 -5.83 -9.95 4.97
CA SER A 241 -5.73 -11.38 4.73
C SER A 241 -7.02 -12.05 5.23
N HIS A 242 -7.67 -12.82 4.36
CA HIS A 242 -9.01 -13.34 4.58
C HIS A 242 -8.99 -14.86 4.71
N PHE A 243 -9.61 -15.38 5.76
CA PHE A 243 -9.99 -16.76 5.86
C PHE A 243 -11.39 -16.93 5.25
N LEU A 244 -11.44 -17.49 4.05
CA LEU A 244 -12.68 -17.63 3.27
C LEU A 244 -13.49 -18.89 3.65
N GLY A 245 -12.91 -19.76 4.49
CA GLY A 245 -13.54 -21.03 4.81
C GLY A 245 -13.70 -21.93 3.59
N GLN A 246 -14.91 -22.44 3.36
CA GLN A 246 -15.26 -23.27 2.20
C GLN A 246 -16.31 -22.61 1.29
N ASN A 247 -16.64 -21.34 1.49
CA ASN A 247 -17.74 -20.68 0.78
C ASN A 247 -17.51 -20.70 -0.74
N PHE A 248 -16.35 -20.22 -1.21
CA PHE A 248 -16.00 -20.26 -2.63
C PHE A 248 -15.79 -21.68 -3.16
N ALA A 249 -15.20 -22.58 -2.37
CA ALA A 249 -15.01 -23.97 -2.75
C ALA A 249 -16.36 -24.65 -3.03
N LYS A 250 -17.37 -24.40 -2.21
CA LYS A 250 -18.73 -24.93 -2.39
C LYS A 250 -19.44 -24.27 -3.57
N ALA A 251 -19.33 -22.94 -3.73
CA ALA A 251 -19.96 -22.21 -4.83
C ALA A 251 -19.44 -22.65 -6.21
N PHE A 252 -18.17 -23.01 -6.31
CA PHE A 252 -17.50 -23.42 -7.55
C PHE A 252 -17.20 -24.93 -7.61
N ASP A 253 -17.63 -25.70 -6.62
CA ASP A 253 -17.50 -27.16 -6.56
C ASP A 253 -16.03 -27.63 -6.64
N VAL A 254 -15.17 -27.01 -5.82
CA VAL A 254 -13.73 -27.31 -5.73
C VAL A 254 -13.51 -28.35 -4.63
N MET A 255 -13.39 -29.61 -5.03
CA MET A 255 -13.26 -30.76 -4.15
C MET A 255 -11.97 -31.52 -4.42
N PHE A 256 -11.48 -32.23 -3.42
CA PHE A 256 -10.35 -33.14 -3.54
C PHE A 256 -10.65 -34.51 -2.87
N THR A 257 -10.01 -35.52 -3.38
CA THR A 257 -10.00 -36.84 -2.70
C THR A 257 -8.94 -36.84 -1.62
N ASN A 258 -9.36 -37.03 -0.36
CA ASN A 258 -8.43 -37.06 0.78
C ASN A 258 -7.67 -38.43 0.85
N LYS A 259 -6.80 -38.61 1.85
CA LYS A 259 -5.96 -39.80 1.99
C LYS A 259 -6.78 -41.07 2.24
N GLU A 260 -7.98 -40.92 2.76
CA GLU A 260 -8.92 -42.00 3.05
C GLU A 260 -9.86 -42.34 1.87
N GLY A 261 -9.68 -41.64 0.71
CA GLY A 261 -10.49 -41.82 -0.49
C GLY A 261 -11.85 -41.09 -0.47
N LYS A 262 -12.07 -40.18 0.49
CA LYS A 262 -13.32 -39.41 0.59
C LYS A 262 -13.18 -38.07 -0.12
N GLN A 263 -14.31 -37.60 -0.67
CA GLN A 263 -14.41 -36.27 -1.27
C GLN A 263 -14.64 -35.20 -0.20
N GLU A 264 -13.82 -34.12 -0.23
CA GLU A 264 -13.92 -33.01 0.69
C GLU A 264 -13.75 -31.70 -0.08
N TYR A 265 -14.43 -30.62 0.37
CA TYR A 265 -14.18 -29.27 -0.13
C TYR A 265 -12.88 -28.71 0.42
N VAL A 266 -12.12 -28.00 -0.40
CA VAL A 266 -10.90 -27.30 0.03
C VAL A 266 -11.22 -26.12 0.95
N TRP A 267 -10.25 -25.72 1.75
CA TRP A 267 -10.27 -24.53 2.58
C TRP A 267 -9.51 -23.40 1.88
N ALA A 268 -10.08 -22.19 1.89
CA ALA A 268 -9.67 -21.09 1.05
C ALA A 268 -9.14 -19.90 1.85
N THR A 269 -8.11 -19.24 1.32
CA THR A 269 -7.70 -17.90 1.76
C THR A 269 -7.54 -16.97 0.58
N SER A 270 -7.72 -15.66 0.82
CA SER A 270 -7.25 -14.61 -0.08
C SER A 270 -6.59 -13.49 0.70
N TRP A 271 -5.66 -12.77 0.08
CA TRP A 271 -4.92 -11.70 0.74
C TRP A 271 -4.41 -10.71 -0.30
N GLY A 272 -4.41 -9.41 0.06
CA GLY A 272 -4.10 -8.37 -0.92
C GLY A 272 -3.59 -7.06 -0.34
N VAL A 273 -2.72 -6.41 -1.13
CA VAL A 273 -2.30 -5.02 -0.98
C VAL A 273 -2.29 -4.33 -2.34
N SER A 274 -2.48 -3.03 -2.36
CA SER A 274 -2.60 -2.23 -3.58
C SER A 274 -1.67 -1.04 -3.58
N THR A 275 -1.71 -0.26 -4.65
CA THR A 275 -1.06 1.05 -4.75
C THR A 275 -1.50 2.03 -3.65
N ARG A 276 -2.49 1.68 -2.81
CA ARG A 276 -2.79 2.40 -1.56
C ARG A 276 -1.58 2.50 -0.63
N LEU A 277 -0.66 1.53 -0.68
CA LEU A 277 0.61 1.59 0.06
C LEU A 277 1.46 2.80 -0.33
N MET A 278 1.37 3.27 -1.57
CA MET A 278 2.01 4.53 -1.99
C MET A 278 1.43 5.73 -1.22
N GLY A 279 0.10 5.79 -1.10
CA GLY A 279 -0.58 6.82 -0.30
C GLY A 279 -0.19 6.75 1.18
N ALA A 280 -0.13 5.55 1.75
CA ALA A 280 0.32 5.33 3.12
C ALA A 280 1.75 5.85 3.35
N LEU A 281 2.68 5.54 2.44
CA LEU A 281 4.07 5.99 2.49
C LEU A 281 4.18 7.52 2.49
N ILE A 282 3.44 8.16 1.58
CA ILE A 282 3.41 9.63 1.46
C ILE A 282 2.87 10.27 2.75
N MET A 283 1.73 9.78 3.24
CA MET A 283 1.05 10.35 4.41
C MET A 283 1.74 10.04 5.73
N ALA A 284 2.51 8.96 5.81
CA ALA A 284 3.25 8.62 7.02
C ALA A 284 4.53 9.45 7.19
N HIS A 285 5.20 9.80 6.09
CA HIS A 285 6.56 10.35 6.16
C HIS A 285 6.75 11.71 5.51
N GLY A 286 5.93 12.06 4.51
CA GLY A 286 6.04 13.34 3.81
C GLY A 286 5.95 14.55 4.74
N ASP A 287 6.64 15.62 4.38
CA ASP A 287 6.63 16.89 5.12
C ASP A 287 6.24 18.06 4.22
N ASP A 288 6.41 19.29 4.71
CA ASP A 288 6.05 20.50 3.96
C ASP A 288 7.03 20.82 2.82
N ASN A 289 8.19 20.17 2.79
CA ASN A 289 9.19 20.28 1.73
C ASN A 289 9.03 19.22 0.64
N GLY A 290 8.33 18.12 0.91
CA GLY A 290 8.14 17.06 -0.07
C GLY A 290 8.01 15.66 0.50
N LEU A 291 8.35 14.66 -0.34
CA LEU A 291 8.44 13.28 0.06
C LEU A 291 9.61 13.05 1.03
N VAL A 292 9.47 12.05 1.89
CA VAL A 292 10.56 11.47 2.67
C VAL A 292 10.53 9.97 2.42
N LEU A 293 11.40 9.49 1.53
CA LEU A 293 11.40 8.09 1.12
C LEU A 293 12.31 7.26 2.03
N PRO A 294 11.81 6.14 2.56
CA PRO A 294 12.67 5.14 3.17
C PRO A 294 13.70 4.65 2.15
N PRO A 295 15.00 4.61 2.47
CA PRO A 295 16.05 4.20 1.54
C PRO A 295 15.80 2.87 0.84
N LYS A 296 15.19 1.90 1.51
CA LYS A 296 14.88 0.58 0.94
C LYS A 296 13.83 0.60 -0.19
N LEU A 297 13.03 1.67 -0.27
CA LEU A 297 12.01 1.85 -1.32
C LEU A 297 12.30 3.01 -2.26
N ALA A 298 13.36 3.77 -2.01
CA ALA A 298 13.75 4.88 -2.87
C ALA A 298 14.33 4.38 -4.20
N PRO A 299 13.79 4.80 -5.37
CA PRO A 299 14.36 4.45 -6.67
C PRO A 299 15.77 5.02 -6.86
N ILE A 300 15.99 6.20 -6.32
CA ILE A 300 17.28 6.88 -6.23
C ILE A 300 17.58 7.08 -4.75
N GLN A 301 18.58 6.39 -4.24
CA GLN A 301 18.98 6.49 -2.84
C GLN A 301 19.93 7.66 -2.60
N VAL A 302 20.77 7.95 -3.58
CA VAL A 302 21.73 9.05 -3.55
C VAL A 302 21.65 9.86 -4.82
N VAL A 303 21.46 11.17 -4.70
CA VAL A 303 21.64 12.09 -5.80
C VAL A 303 22.93 12.89 -5.60
N MET A 304 23.77 12.94 -6.63
CA MET A 304 24.98 13.75 -6.64
C MET A 304 24.79 14.98 -7.50
N VAL A 305 25.07 16.13 -6.95
CA VAL A 305 24.91 17.42 -7.64
C VAL A 305 26.26 18.12 -7.71
N PRO A 306 26.89 18.19 -8.89
CA PRO A 306 28.10 18.97 -9.10
C PRO A 306 27.79 20.47 -9.02
N ILE A 307 28.60 21.20 -8.27
CA ILE A 307 28.57 22.66 -8.23
C ILE A 307 29.67 23.16 -9.15
N THR A 308 29.30 23.38 -10.41
CA THR A 308 30.21 23.79 -11.47
C THR A 308 30.44 25.29 -11.48
N GLY A 309 31.67 25.69 -11.85
CA GLY A 309 32.10 27.09 -12.05
C GLY A 309 32.46 27.40 -13.50
N LYS A 310 33.34 28.38 -13.71
CA LYS A 310 33.78 28.79 -15.04
C LYS A 310 34.94 27.98 -15.58
N ASP A 311 35.66 27.30 -14.71
CA ASP A 311 36.85 26.47 -15.05
C ASP A 311 36.40 25.07 -15.47
N GLU A 312 36.53 24.74 -16.75
CA GLU A 312 36.15 23.48 -17.31
C GLU A 312 37.01 22.29 -16.76
N ALA A 313 38.29 22.56 -16.49
CA ALA A 313 39.17 21.50 -15.97
C ALA A 313 38.72 21.08 -14.54
N VAL A 314 38.34 22.05 -13.72
CA VAL A 314 37.77 21.79 -12.38
C VAL A 314 36.41 21.08 -12.48
N ASN A 315 35.55 21.51 -13.38
CA ASN A 315 34.24 20.91 -13.59
C ASN A 315 34.38 19.43 -14.01
N ASN A 316 35.29 19.14 -14.94
CA ASN A 316 35.55 17.77 -15.36
C ASN A 316 36.13 16.92 -14.23
N ALA A 317 37.05 17.47 -13.43
CA ALA A 317 37.60 16.75 -12.27
C ALA A 317 36.52 16.45 -11.20
N ILE A 318 35.55 17.34 -10.99
CA ILE A 318 34.39 17.09 -10.12
C ILE A 318 33.55 15.93 -10.66
N LEU A 319 33.22 15.95 -11.94
CA LEU A 319 32.42 14.89 -12.57
C LEU A 319 33.15 13.54 -12.54
N ASP A 320 34.44 13.49 -12.84
CA ASP A 320 35.24 12.26 -12.77
C ASP A 320 35.25 11.68 -11.35
N LYS A 321 35.34 12.54 -10.35
CA LYS A 321 35.30 12.12 -8.95
C LYS A 321 33.92 11.58 -8.55
N MET A 322 32.85 12.25 -8.99
CA MET A 322 31.47 11.78 -8.75
C MET A 322 31.18 10.44 -9.46
N GLU A 323 31.69 10.24 -10.67
CA GLU A 323 31.58 8.95 -11.36
C GLU A 323 32.32 7.84 -10.61
N ALA A 324 33.47 8.15 -10.00
CA ALA A 324 34.16 7.19 -9.12
C ALA A 324 33.32 6.83 -7.89
N PHE A 325 32.78 7.81 -7.18
CA PHE A 325 31.90 7.56 -6.03
C PHE A 325 30.64 6.79 -6.41
N LYS A 326 30.06 7.10 -7.57
CA LYS A 326 28.90 6.36 -8.08
C LYS A 326 29.23 4.88 -8.27
N LYS A 327 30.36 4.55 -8.87
CA LYS A 327 30.79 3.15 -9.05
C LYS A 327 31.00 2.43 -7.71
N GLU A 328 31.58 3.10 -6.73
CA GLU A 328 31.77 2.54 -5.37
C GLU A 328 30.43 2.25 -4.67
N LEU A 329 29.46 3.17 -4.79
CA LEU A 329 28.13 3.02 -4.21
C LEU A 329 27.31 1.94 -4.94
N GLU A 330 27.34 1.92 -6.28
CA GLU A 330 26.68 0.89 -7.08
C GLU A 330 27.22 -0.52 -6.79
N ALA A 331 28.53 -0.64 -6.53
CA ALA A 331 29.14 -1.90 -6.09
C ALA A 331 28.60 -2.38 -4.72
N LYS A 332 28.07 -1.47 -3.90
CA LYS A 332 27.39 -1.77 -2.64
C LYS A 332 25.87 -1.99 -2.82
N GLY A 333 25.35 -1.97 -4.05
CA GLY A 333 23.93 -2.10 -4.36
C GLY A 333 23.12 -0.83 -4.12
N ILE A 334 23.77 0.33 -3.97
CA ILE A 334 23.12 1.62 -3.75
C ILE A 334 22.83 2.30 -5.08
N SER A 335 21.58 2.70 -5.31
CA SER A 335 21.18 3.40 -6.54
C SER A 335 21.56 4.88 -6.49
N VAL A 336 22.28 5.33 -7.52
CA VAL A 336 22.86 6.67 -7.59
C VAL A 336 22.47 7.37 -8.89
N LYS A 337 22.16 8.66 -8.78
CA LYS A 337 21.98 9.55 -9.92
C LYS A 337 22.92 10.75 -9.82
N ILE A 338 23.67 11.08 -10.86
CA ILE A 338 24.37 12.33 -11.00
C ILE A 338 23.49 13.30 -11.76
N ASP A 339 23.16 14.45 -11.15
CA ASP A 339 22.41 15.52 -11.80
C ASP A 339 23.35 16.57 -12.37
N ASN A 340 23.86 16.31 -13.55
CA ASN A 340 24.79 17.15 -14.29
C ASN A 340 24.10 18.13 -15.26
N ARG A 341 22.77 18.36 -15.15
CA ARG A 341 22.05 19.34 -15.97
C ARG A 341 22.70 20.73 -15.80
N ASP A 342 23.21 21.29 -16.87
CA ASP A 342 23.91 22.57 -16.89
C ASP A 342 22.99 23.78 -16.94
N THR A 343 21.76 23.60 -17.40
CA THR A 343 20.72 24.62 -17.52
C THR A 343 20.09 25.05 -16.20
N LEU A 344 20.32 24.27 -15.11
CA LEU A 344 19.72 24.47 -13.80
C LEU A 344 20.75 24.80 -12.74
N ARG A 345 20.45 25.81 -11.92
CA ARG A 345 21.29 26.17 -10.77
C ARG A 345 21.23 25.06 -9.68
N PRO A 346 22.32 24.87 -8.91
CA PRO A 346 22.38 23.87 -7.84
C PRO A 346 21.20 23.96 -6.85
N GLY A 347 20.82 25.17 -6.41
CA GLY A 347 19.70 25.36 -5.49
C GLY A 347 18.35 24.86 -6.02
N PHE A 348 18.12 24.96 -7.33
CA PHE A 348 16.92 24.40 -7.96
C PHE A 348 16.96 22.87 -7.95
N LYS A 349 18.11 22.27 -8.29
CA LYS A 349 18.31 20.82 -8.24
C LYS A 349 18.11 20.28 -6.81
N PHE A 350 18.65 20.98 -5.81
CA PHE A 350 18.47 20.61 -4.40
C PHE A 350 17.00 20.57 -4.01
N ALA A 351 16.25 21.62 -4.31
CA ALA A 351 14.82 21.70 -4.01
C ALA A 351 14.00 20.65 -4.77
N GLU A 352 14.35 20.33 -6.02
CA GLU A 352 13.66 19.28 -6.80
C GLU A 352 13.87 17.90 -6.19
N TRP A 353 15.11 17.55 -5.82
CA TRP A 353 15.41 16.25 -5.24
C TRP A 353 14.92 16.11 -3.78
N GLU A 354 14.87 17.21 -3.05
CA GLU A 354 14.23 17.27 -1.73
C GLU A 354 12.72 17.01 -1.85
N LEU A 355 12.05 17.68 -2.81
CA LEU A 355 10.62 17.43 -3.09
C LEU A 355 10.35 15.96 -3.47
N LYS A 356 11.24 15.34 -4.23
CA LYS A 356 11.16 13.91 -4.61
C LYS A 356 11.55 12.96 -3.50
N GLY A 357 12.02 13.45 -2.37
CA GLY A 357 12.29 12.66 -1.17
C GLY A 357 13.53 11.76 -1.28
N VAL A 358 14.50 12.08 -2.13
CA VAL A 358 15.75 11.30 -2.25
C VAL A 358 16.48 11.30 -0.91
N PRO A 359 16.80 10.13 -0.34
CA PRO A 359 17.31 10.01 1.02
C PRO A 359 18.59 10.79 1.30
N VAL A 360 19.55 10.75 0.39
CA VAL A 360 20.86 11.44 0.53
C VAL A 360 21.18 12.25 -0.71
N ARG A 361 21.57 13.50 -0.50
CA ARG A 361 22.18 14.35 -1.52
C ARG A 361 23.65 14.57 -1.20
N LEU A 362 24.51 14.27 -2.17
CA LEU A 362 25.94 14.62 -2.16
C LEU A 362 26.13 15.85 -3.06
N ALA A 363 26.76 16.88 -2.55
CA ALA A 363 27.19 18.03 -3.34
C ALA A 363 28.70 18.23 -3.23
N MET A 364 29.33 18.62 -4.32
CA MET A 364 30.75 18.91 -4.36
C MET A 364 31.03 20.02 -5.38
N GLY A 365 31.80 21.01 -4.96
CA GLY A 365 32.29 22.09 -5.78
C GLY A 365 33.83 22.14 -5.84
N GLY A 366 34.41 23.17 -6.47
CA GLY A 366 35.86 23.32 -6.60
C GLY A 366 36.59 23.36 -5.27
N ARG A 367 36.03 24.05 -4.27
CA ARG A 367 36.62 24.10 -2.92
C ARG A 367 36.62 22.75 -2.21
N ASP A 368 35.53 22.00 -2.39
CA ASP A 368 35.43 20.65 -1.82
C ASP A 368 36.44 19.71 -2.47
N LEU A 369 36.62 19.84 -3.79
CA LEU A 369 37.61 19.07 -4.54
C LEU A 369 39.03 19.32 -4.02
N GLU A 370 39.39 20.61 -3.82
CA GLU A 370 40.69 21.02 -3.28
C GLU A 370 40.92 20.53 -1.84
N ASN A 371 39.89 20.60 -1.00
CA ASN A 371 39.98 20.24 0.42
C ASN A 371 39.79 18.73 0.68
N GLY A 372 39.50 17.93 -0.37
CA GLY A 372 39.20 16.51 -0.22
C GLY A 372 37.92 16.24 0.55
N THR A 373 36.91 17.12 0.46
CA THR A 373 35.62 17.02 1.19
C THR A 373 34.45 16.92 0.24
N VAL A 374 33.27 16.57 0.80
CA VAL A 374 31.94 16.61 0.17
C VAL A 374 30.89 17.08 1.18
N GLU A 375 29.84 17.72 0.73
CA GLU A 375 28.63 17.98 1.55
C GLU A 375 27.65 16.84 1.37
N LEU A 376 27.22 16.21 2.48
CA LEU A 376 26.08 15.31 2.51
C LEU A 376 24.90 16.01 3.17
N ALA A 377 23.70 15.86 2.57
CA ALA A 377 22.45 16.29 3.17
C ALA A 377 21.51 15.08 3.26
N ARG A 378 20.97 14.84 4.45
CA ARG A 378 19.99 13.77 4.69
C ARG A 378 18.57 14.33 4.62
N ARG A 379 17.67 13.61 3.99
CA ARG A 379 16.31 14.09 3.74
C ARG A 379 15.40 14.04 4.97
N ASP A 380 15.56 13.07 5.83
CA ASP A 380 14.68 12.79 6.97
C ASP A 380 14.78 13.83 8.12
N THR A 381 15.93 14.50 8.27
CA THR A 381 16.17 15.59 9.24
C THR A 381 16.49 16.93 8.59
N CYS A 382 16.74 16.96 7.29
CA CYS A 382 17.24 18.13 6.54
C CYS A 382 18.62 18.63 7.02
N GLU A 383 19.35 17.85 7.78
CA GLU A 383 20.69 18.17 8.25
C GLU A 383 21.73 18.02 7.14
N LYS A 384 22.75 18.88 7.22
CA LYS A 384 23.90 18.88 6.32
C LYS A 384 25.18 18.69 7.12
N SER A 385 26.11 17.94 6.54
CA SER A 385 27.42 17.68 7.14
C SER A 385 28.51 17.58 6.09
N SER A 386 29.73 17.99 6.43
CA SER A 386 30.90 17.83 5.59
C SER A 386 31.65 16.56 5.95
N HIS A 387 32.05 15.79 4.93
CA HIS A 387 32.77 14.53 5.09
C HIS A 387 33.98 14.49 4.20
N SER A 388 34.96 13.66 4.56
CA SER A 388 36.08 13.33 3.66
C SER A 388 35.59 12.62 2.41
N GLN A 389 36.25 12.89 1.29
CA GLN A 389 36.05 12.13 0.06
C GLN A 389 36.52 10.67 0.19
N GLU A 390 37.54 10.44 1.02
CA GLU A 390 38.05 9.09 1.32
C GLU A 390 37.05 8.34 2.18
N GLY A 391 36.61 7.18 1.72
CA GLY A 391 35.65 6.31 2.44
C GLY A 391 34.21 6.82 2.43
N VAL A 392 33.87 7.83 1.63
CA VAL A 392 32.52 8.43 1.61
C VAL A 392 31.42 7.42 1.26
N ALA A 393 31.74 6.39 0.46
CA ALA A 393 30.76 5.35 0.11
C ALA A 393 30.34 4.52 1.35
N ASP A 394 31.25 4.25 2.28
CA ASP A 394 30.92 3.57 3.54
C ASP A 394 30.10 4.48 4.47
N VAL A 395 30.44 5.77 4.53
CA VAL A 395 29.68 6.76 5.28
C VAL A 395 28.24 6.85 4.77
N ILE A 396 28.06 6.91 3.46
CA ILE A 396 26.73 6.98 2.83
C ILE A 396 25.92 5.70 3.09
N ALA A 397 26.56 4.53 3.00
CA ALA A 397 25.89 3.26 3.28
C ALA A 397 25.35 3.21 4.71
N ALA A 398 26.19 3.58 5.68
CA ALA A 398 25.77 3.67 7.09
C ALA A 398 24.69 4.73 7.32
N LEU A 399 24.76 5.87 6.62
CA LEU A 399 23.77 6.94 6.70
C LEU A 399 22.41 6.49 6.16
N LEU A 400 22.36 5.72 5.08
CA LEU A 400 21.11 5.16 4.55
C LEU A 400 20.44 4.20 5.55
N ASP A 401 21.21 3.37 6.23
CA ASP A 401 20.67 2.49 7.28
C ASP A 401 20.13 3.30 8.47
N ASP A 402 20.83 4.35 8.90
CA ASP A 402 20.38 5.25 9.96
C ASP A 402 19.09 6.00 9.56
N ILE A 403 19.00 6.50 8.33
CA ILE A 403 17.79 7.15 7.80
C ILE A 403 16.60 6.17 7.83
N GLN A 404 16.79 4.93 7.37
CA GLN A 404 15.74 3.91 7.40
C GLN A 404 15.22 3.68 8.83
N ALA A 405 16.12 3.54 9.79
CA ALA A 405 15.79 3.34 11.20
C ALA A 405 15.10 4.58 11.81
N ASN A 406 15.60 5.78 11.52
CA ASN A 406 15.04 7.04 12.02
C ASN A 406 13.62 7.31 11.52
N ILE A 407 13.34 7.05 10.23
CA ILE A 407 12.00 7.18 9.64
C ILE A 407 11.00 6.30 10.40
N TYR A 408 11.35 5.04 10.64
CA TYR A 408 10.51 4.12 11.41
C TYR A 408 10.32 4.58 12.86
N ALA A 409 11.41 4.97 13.53
CA ALA A 409 11.36 5.42 14.93
C ALA A 409 10.46 6.65 15.13
N LYS A 410 10.51 7.61 14.20
CA LYS A 410 9.62 8.79 14.22
C LYS A 410 8.15 8.40 14.06
N ALA A 411 7.85 7.54 13.11
CA ALA A 411 6.48 7.07 12.87
C ALA A 411 5.95 6.23 14.04
N LEU A 412 6.80 5.38 14.62
CA LEU A 412 6.46 4.57 15.80
C LEU A 412 6.13 5.45 17.00
N LYS A 413 6.97 6.43 17.29
CA LYS A 413 6.73 7.39 18.36
C LYS A 413 5.40 8.12 18.18
N PHE A 414 5.13 8.63 16.98
CA PHE A 414 3.87 9.30 16.66
C PHE A 414 2.66 8.39 16.88
N ARG A 415 2.71 7.14 16.41
CA ARG A 415 1.63 6.17 16.60
C ARG A 415 1.39 5.89 18.08
N ASP A 416 2.46 5.61 18.84
CA ASP A 416 2.34 5.21 20.24
C ASP A 416 1.84 6.35 21.13
N GLU A 417 2.25 7.59 20.87
CA GLU A 417 1.72 8.79 21.52
C GLU A 417 0.27 9.10 21.13
N SER A 418 -0.21 8.55 20.00
CA SER A 418 -1.56 8.75 19.48
C SER A 418 -2.54 7.61 19.83
N ILE A 419 -2.09 6.58 20.56
CA ILE A 419 -2.97 5.52 21.07
C ILE A 419 -3.41 5.90 22.48
N ARG A 420 -4.73 5.98 22.70
CA ARG A 420 -5.32 6.34 23.98
C ARG A 420 -6.38 5.32 24.42
N LYS A 421 -6.37 4.95 25.72
CA LYS A 421 -7.46 4.19 26.35
C LYS A 421 -8.58 5.16 26.74
N VAL A 422 -9.81 4.79 26.45
CA VAL A 422 -11.01 5.59 26.72
C VAL A 422 -12.09 4.68 27.30
N ASP A 423 -12.70 5.10 28.40
CA ASP A 423 -13.60 4.27 29.21
C ASP A 423 -15.05 4.76 29.23
N THR A 424 -15.33 5.98 28.78
CA THR A 424 -16.68 6.55 28.78
C THR A 424 -17.08 7.06 27.40
N TRP A 425 -18.40 7.11 27.15
CA TRP A 425 -18.94 7.61 25.87
C TRP A 425 -18.66 9.10 25.66
N GLU A 426 -18.76 9.90 26.74
CA GLU A 426 -18.46 11.33 26.69
C GLU A 426 -17.02 11.61 26.33
N GLU A 427 -16.08 10.91 26.96
CA GLU A 427 -14.65 10.99 26.67
C GLU A 427 -14.37 10.52 25.23
N PHE A 428 -15.01 9.44 24.77
CA PHE A 428 -14.87 8.95 23.41
C PHE A 428 -15.24 10.00 22.38
N LYS A 429 -16.37 10.68 22.54
CA LYS A 429 -16.82 11.74 21.63
C LYS A 429 -15.83 12.92 21.57
N GLU A 430 -15.20 13.25 22.68
CA GLU A 430 -14.18 14.30 22.73
C GLU A 430 -12.88 13.84 22.07
N GLU A 431 -12.34 12.69 22.48
CA GLU A 431 -11.05 12.20 22.06
C GLU A 431 -11.00 11.81 20.56
N ILE A 432 -12.11 11.29 20.01
CA ILE A 432 -12.15 10.89 18.59
C ILE A 432 -11.98 12.08 17.64
N THR A 433 -12.37 13.27 18.06
CA THR A 433 -12.19 14.49 17.25
C THR A 433 -10.73 14.93 17.14
N LYS A 434 -9.89 14.51 18.08
CA LYS A 434 -8.45 14.80 18.09
C LYS A 434 -7.67 13.87 17.14
N GLY A 435 -8.33 12.85 16.56
CA GLY A 435 -7.70 11.80 15.77
C GLY A 435 -6.93 10.80 16.64
N GLY A 436 -6.20 9.90 16.00
CA GLY A 436 -5.45 8.82 16.65
C GLY A 436 -6.27 7.54 16.80
N PHE A 437 -5.71 6.59 17.51
CA PHE A 437 -6.34 5.32 17.83
C PHE A 437 -6.92 5.33 19.25
N LEU A 438 -8.16 4.96 19.40
CA LEU A 438 -8.82 4.82 20.69
C LEU A 438 -9.05 3.35 21.02
N LEU A 439 -8.48 2.88 22.14
CA LEU A 439 -8.70 1.55 22.69
C LEU A 439 -9.85 1.59 23.66
N CYS A 440 -11.01 1.05 23.25
CA CYS A 440 -12.26 1.14 23.97
C CYS A 440 -12.93 -0.22 24.10
N HIS A 441 -13.66 -0.43 25.18
CA HIS A 441 -14.52 -1.58 25.35
C HIS A 441 -15.74 -1.52 24.46
N TRP A 442 -16.05 -2.65 23.84
CA TRP A 442 -17.18 -2.88 22.94
C TRP A 442 -17.88 -4.18 23.32
N ASP A 443 -19.20 -4.22 23.30
CA ASP A 443 -20.00 -5.37 23.72
C ASP A 443 -20.08 -6.52 22.69
N GLY A 444 -19.36 -6.39 21.58
CA GLY A 444 -19.29 -7.43 20.55
C GLY A 444 -20.47 -7.45 19.57
N THR A 445 -21.42 -6.51 19.69
CA THR A 445 -22.63 -6.50 18.86
C THR A 445 -22.50 -5.59 17.63
N PRO A 446 -22.96 -6.05 16.45
CA PRO A 446 -22.99 -5.24 15.23
C PRO A 446 -23.83 -3.96 15.37
N GLU A 447 -24.91 -4.03 16.13
CA GLU A 447 -25.85 -2.90 16.37
C GLU A 447 -25.16 -1.75 17.11
N THR A 448 -24.33 -2.07 18.11
CA THR A 448 -23.56 -1.06 18.86
C THR A 448 -22.48 -0.44 17.98
N GLU A 449 -21.79 -1.24 17.17
CA GLU A 449 -20.78 -0.75 16.22
C GLU A 449 -21.39 0.26 15.23
N GLU A 450 -22.57 -0.07 14.64
CA GLU A 450 -23.22 0.82 13.67
C GLU A 450 -23.68 2.13 14.33
N LYS A 451 -24.25 2.09 15.53
CA LYS A 451 -24.64 3.32 16.25
C LYS A 451 -23.44 4.23 16.56
N ILE A 452 -22.33 3.67 17.01
CA ILE A 452 -21.10 4.44 17.23
C ILE A 452 -20.64 5.12 15.94
N LYS A 453 -20.65 4.38 14.82
CA LYS A 453 -20.30 4.89 13.49
C LYS A 453 -21.23 5.99 12.99
N GLU A 454 -22.54 5.83 13.17
CA GLU A 454 -23.54 6.84 12.79
C GLU A 454 -23.32 8.16 13.55
N GLU A 455 -23.08 8.09 14.87
CA GLU A 455 -22.94 9.26 15.73
C GLU A 455 -21.58 9.97 15.60
N THR A 456 -20.49 9.22 15.34
CA THR A 456 -19.12 9.75 15.42
C THR A 456 -18.31 9.63 14.14
N LYS A 457 -18.76 8.82 13.18
CA LYS A 457 -18.02 8.39 11.99
C LYS A 457 -16.78 7.53 12.28
N ALA A 458 -16.54 7.19 13.54
CA ALA A 458 -15.51 6.25 13.93
C ALA A 458 -15.93 4.82 13.63
N THR A 459 -15.00 4.00 13.16
CA THR A 459 -15.22 2.57 12.92
C THR A 459 -14.27 1.75 13.79
N ILE A 460 -14.64 0.51 14.09
CA ILE A 460 -13.70 -0.47 14.66
C ILE A 460 -12.68 -0.80 13.57
N ARG A 461 -11.46 -0.37 13.78
CA ARG A 461 -10.38 -0.64 12.82
C ARG A 461 -9.95 -2.09 12.87
N CYS A 462 -9.75 -2.59 14.07
CA CYS A 462 -9.49 -4.00 14.32
C CYS A 462 -9.68 -4.35 15.80
N ILE A 463 -9.78 -5.65 16.04
CA ILE A 463 -9.58 -6.29 17.33
C ILE A 463 -8.11 -6.71 17.34
N PRO A 464 -7.20 -6.03 18.09
CA PRO A 464 -5.78 -6.33 18.06
C PRO A 464 -5.48 -7.79 18.44
N VAL A 465 -4.48 -8.40 17.77
CA VAL A 465 -4.04 -9.77 18.12
C VAL A 465 -3.14 -9.79 19.36
N ASP A 466 -2.56 -8.64 19.72
CA ASP A 466 -1.73 -8.53 20.93
C ASP A 466 -2.64 -8.50 22.17
N SER A 467 -2.71 -9.62 22.87
CA SER A 467 -3.52 -9.78 24.08
C SER A 467 -3.13 -8.81 25.19
N ALA A 468 -1.87 -8.47 25.31
CA ALA A 468 -1.38 -7.50 26.31
C ALA A 468 -1.95 -6.10 26.11
N VAL A 469 -2.38 -5.79 24.87
CA VAL A 469 -2.96 -4.49 24.51
C VAL A 469 -4.47 -4.47 24.69
N CYS A 470 -5.15 -5.58 24.40
CA CYS A 470 -6.61 -5.59 24.27
C CYS A 470 -7.36 -6.45 25.29
N GLU A 471 -6.76 -7.51 25.86
CA GLU A 471 -7.44 -8.38 26.82
C GLU A 471 -7.55 -7.71 28.21
N GLU A 472 -8.72 -7.20 28.48
CA GLU A 472 -9.06 -6.50 29.71
C GLU A 472 -10.58 -6.57 29.91
N GLU A 473 -11.03 -6.97 31.11
CA GLU A 473 -12.46 -6.93 31.44
C GLU A 473 -12.92 -5.50 31.71
N GLY A 474 -14.07 -5.14 31.18
CA GLY A 474 -14.64 -3.81 31.37
C GLY A 474 -16.07 -3.72 30.88
N LYS A 475 -16.50 -2.50 30.58
CA LYS A 475 -17.84 -2.22 30.09
C LYS A 475 -17.80 -1.46 28.78
N CYS A 476 -18.65 -1.86 27.84
CA CYS A 476 -18.84 -1.16 26.58
C CYS A 476 -19.07 0.33 26.82
N ILE A 477 -18.29 1.18 26.16
CA ILE A 477 -18.39 2.63 26.30
C ILE A 477 -19.75 3.23 25.92
N TYR A 478 -20.50 2.54 25.04
CA TYR A 478 -21.78 2.99 24.53
C TYR A 478 -22.97 2.42 25.30
N THR A 479 -22.98 1.10 25.54
CA THR A 479 -24.12 0.39 26.14
C THR A 479 -23.97 0.16 27.66
N GLY A 480 -22.75 0.17 28.18
CA GLY A 480 -22.45 -0.25 29.56
C GLY A 480 -22.48 -1.76 29.78
N ASN A 481 -22.74 -2.56 28.74
CA ASN A 481 -22.72 -4.02 28.81
C ASN A 481 -21.30 -4.55 29.10
N PRO A 482 -21.16 -5.75 29.68
CA PRO A 482 -19.85 -6.37 29.91
C PRO A 482 -19.07 -6.55 28.60
N SER A 483 -17.76 -6.36 28.68
CA SER A 483 -16.82 -6.55 27.57
C SER A 483 -15.55 -7.19 28.10
N SER A 484 -15.04 -8.23 27.41
CA SER A 484 -13.83 -8.95 27.77
C SER A 484 -12.57 -8.38 27.12
N ARG A 485 -12.71 -7.38 26.26
CA ARG A 485 -11.56 -6.81 25.53
C ARG A 485 -11.83 -5.40 25.03
N ARG A 486 -10.75 -4.68 24.79
CA ARG A 486 -10.77 -3.42 24.05
C ARG A 486 -10.59 -3.68 22.57
N VAL A 487 -11.18 -2.84 21.75
CA VAL A 487 -11.00 -2.80 20.30
C VAL A 487 -10.47 -1.44 19.87
N LEU A 488 -9.90 -1.37 18.69
CA LEU A 488 -9.25 -0.16 18.17
C LEU A 488 -10.24 0.63 17.32
N PHE A 489 -10.64 1.82 17.78
CA PHE A 489 -11.47 2.75 17.02
C PHE A 489 -10.63 3.86 16.40
N ALA A 490 -11.03 4.33 15.23
CA ALA A 490 -10.53 5.56 14.62
C ALA A 490 -11.47 6.05 13.51
N ILE A 491 -11.32 7.33 13.16
CA ILE A 491 -11.80 7.85 11.87
C ILE A 491 -10.80 7.39 10.80
N SER A 492 -11.29 6.97 9.63
CA SER A 492 -10.44 6.39 8.56
C SER A 492 -10.63 7.08 7.22
N TYR A 493 -9.69 6.81 6.32
CA TYR A 493 -9.73 7.20 4.91
C TYR A 493 -10.69 6.32 4.10
#